data_9ff07017c5b79dff021d667a1dd8b9bd
#
_entry.id   9ff07017c5b79dff021d667a1dd8b9bd
#
_cell.length_a   1.000
_cell.length_b   1.000
_cell.length_c   1.000
_cell.angle_alpha   90.00
_cell.angle_beta   90.00
_cell.angle_gamma   90.00
#
_symmetry.space_group_name_H-M   'P 1'
#
loop_
_entity.id
_entity.type
_entity.pdbx_description
1 polymer ?
#
loop_
_entity_poly.entity_id
_entity_poly.type
_entity_poly.pdbx_seq_one_letter_code
_entity_poly.pdbx_strand_id
1 'polypeptide(L)'
;VAYQTPRFAGLQLTAQYSFKTDSSATAATYSGDEGTSAAKRYASIGVSGDYGAAQFAAGYELTKYGANTSGIREIADKDGSLVFVGGNYNFEVVRVYAEAQYFEGLSGIKNAYKFDNQGKAGFDGLKGYGLHLGAKAPIAAGTLTAGLYYVDAKEDLTADADQDFKYYGVSARYVYPLSKRTSVYGGAGYGQTSVDNAAANGSDQDTKLVQAYVGLSHTF
;
A
#
# COMPACT_ATOMS: atom_id res chain seq x y z
N VAL A 1 -5.96 -19.58 -1.18
CA VAL A 1 -6.59 -20.08 0.03
C VAL A 1 -6.48 -19.04 1.12
N ALA A 2 -7.58 -18.78 1.84
CA ALA A 2 -7.58 -17.89 2.99
C ALA A 2 -8.24 -18.63 4.18
N TYR A 3 -7.68 -18.42 5.35
CA TYR A 3 -8.23 -18.93 6.60
C TYR A 3 -8.30 -17.80 7.62
N GLN A 4 -9.42 -17.73 8.31
CA GLN A 4 -9.64 -16.76 9.38
C GLN A 4 -10.21 -17.50 10.59
N THR A 5 -9.59 -17.30 11.75
CA THR A 5 -10.08 -17.91 12.99
C THR A 5 -11.39 -17.25 13.43
N PRO A 6 -12.23 -17.95 14.22
CA PRO A 6 -13.20 -17.25 15.04
C PRO A 6 -12.51 -16.21 15.92
N ARG A 7 -13.24 -15.15 16.27
CA ARG A 7 -12.73 -14.15 17.22
C ARG A 7 -12.73 -14.70 18.64
N PHE A 8 -11.57 -14.68 19.29
CA PHE A 8 -11.40 -15.14 20.66
C PHE A 8 -10.76 -14.03 21.52
N ALA A 9 -11.37 -13.68 22.62
CA ALA A 9 -10.93 -12.60 23.51
C ALA A 9 -10.64 -11.28 22.78
N GLY A 10 -11.45 -10.93 21.77
CA GLY A 10 -11.25 -9.73 20.95
C GLY A 10 -10.24 -9.90 19.81
N LEU A 11 -9.49 -10.99 19.76
CA LEU A 11 -8.45 -11.26 18.75
C LEU A 11 -8.97 -12.16 17.62
N GLN A 12 -8.46 -11.93 16.42
CA GLN A 12 -8.68 -12.76 15.24
C GLN A 12 -7.39 -12.90 14.43
N LEU A 13 -7.06 -14.12 14.04
CA LEU A 13 -5.95 -14.42 13.15
C LEU A 13 -6.44 -14.64 11.72
N THR A 14 -5.69 -14.16 10.76
CA THR A 14 -5.93 -14.39 9.33
C THR A 14 -4.64 -14.88 8.70
N ALA A 15 -4.75 -15.92 7.88
CA ALA A 15 -3.64 -16.41 7.06
C ALA A 15 -4.12 -16.57 5.62
N GLN A 16 -3.27 -16.22 4.65
CA GLN A 16 -3.56 -16.34 3.23
C GLN A 16 -2.39 -16.95 2.50
N TYR A 17 -2.69 -17.74 1.48
CA TYR A 17 -1.70 -18.26 0.57
C TYR A 17 -2.28 -18.33 -0.85
N SER A 18 -1.51 -17.86 -1.84
CA SER A 18 -1.80 -17.99 -3.26
C SER A 18 -0.69 -18.75 -3.95
N PHE A 19 -1.04 -19.81 -4.64
CA PHE A 19 -0.12 -20.65 -5.42
C PHE A 19 0.35 -19.96 -6.70
N LYS A 20 -0.46 -19.00 -7.20
CA LYS A 20 -0.15 -18.15 -8.34
C LYS A 20 -0.93 -16.84 -8.22
N THR A 21 -0.27 -15.71 -8.32
CA THR A 21 -0.89 -14.37 -8.18
C THR A 21 -1.03 -13.63 -9.50
N ASP A 22 -0.40 -14.09 -10.58
CA ASP A 22 -0.44 -13.40 -11.86
C ASP A 22 -1.71 -13.71 -12.63
N SER A 23 -2.35 -12.67 -13.16
CA SER A 23 -3.38 -12.82 -14.17
C SER A 23 -2.74 -12.96 -15.55
N SER A 24 -3.41 -13.66 -16.44
CA SER A 24 -2.93 -14.12 -17.75
C SER A 24 -2.39 -13.02 -18.69
N ALA A 25 -2.68 -11.76 -18.48
CA ALA A 25 -2.30 -10.69 -19.40
C ALA A 25 -0.87 -10.16 -19.19
N THR A 26 -0.32 -10.25 -17.99
CA THR A 26 1.07 -9.81 -17.67
C THR A 26 1.99 -11.01 -17.50
N ALA A 27 1.42 -12.19 -17.51
CA ALA A 27 2.02 -13.47 -17.18
C ALA A 27 3.05 -13.98 -18.19
N ALA A 28 3.05 -13.44 -19.41
CA ALA A 28 3.89 -13.98 -20.48
C ALA A 28 5.40 -13.81 -20.25
N THR A 29 5.80 -12.93 -19.34
CA THR A 29 7.22 -12.61 -19.15
C THR A 29 7.83 -13.28 -17.92
N TYR A 30 7.09 -13.37 -16.79
CA TYR A 30 7.65 -13.83 -15.51
C TYR A 30 6.74 -14.78 -14.71
N SER A 31 5.75 -15.39 -15.30
CA SER A 31 4.87 -16.31 -14.60
C SER A 31 5.11 -17.75 -15.05
N GLY A 32 5.67 -18.53 -14.16
CA GLY A 32 5.67 -19.98 -14.31
C GLY A 32 4.29 -20.58 -14.09
N ASP A 33 4.12 -21.84 -14.46
CA ASP A 33 2.89 -22.60 -14.19
C ASP A 33 2.66 -22.77 -12.69
N GLU A 34 1.38 -22.82 -12.30
CA GLU A 34 0.98 -23.10 -10.92
C GLU A 34 1.63 -24.38 -10.42
N GLY A 35 2.20 -24.35 -9.21
CA GLY A 35 2.91 -25.48 -8.61
C GLY A 35 4.39 -25.59 -8.98
N THR A 36 4.88 -24.81 -9.93
CA THR A 36 6.31 -24.76 -10.27
C THR A 36 7.08 -23.75 -9.41
N SER A 37 8.41 -23.88 -9.35
CA SER A 37 9.27 -22.90 -8.65
C SER A 37 9.26 -21.53 -9.32
N ALA A 38 8.87 -21.45 -10.59
CA ALA A 38 8.81 -20.23 -11.37
C ALA A 38 7.51 -19.42 -11.14
N ALA A 39 6.50 -19.98 -10.47
CA ALA A 39 5.25 -19.28 -10.21
C ALA A 39 5.43 -18.18 -9.17
N LYS A 40 4.82 -17.01 -9.42
CA LYS A 40 4.70 -15.94 -8.42
C LYS A 40 3.71 -16.34 -7.34
N ARG A 41 4.12 -16.30 -6.08
CA ARG A 41 3.32 -16.76 -4.94
C ARG A 41 3.20 -15.65 -3.90
N TYR A 42 2.14 -15.73 -3.13
CA TYR A 42 1.90 -14.81 -2.03
C TYR A 42 1.54 -15.58 -0.77
N ALA A 43 2.08 -15.15 0.35
CA ALA A 43 1.73 -15.63 1.67
C ALA A 43 1.55 -14.45 2.62
N SER A 44 0.57 -14.52 3.52
CA SER A 44 0.43 -13.53 4.57
C SER A 44 -0.11 -14.15 5.86
N ILE A 45 0.25 -13.52 6.96
CA ILE A 45 -0.33 -13.78 8.28
C ILE A 45 -0.59 -12.45 8.96
N GLY A 46 -1.73 -12.34 9.64
CA GLY A 46 -2.10 -11.13 10.35
C GLY A 46 -2.91 -11.43 11.60
N VAL A 47 -2.91 -10.47 12.50
CA VAL A 47 -3.73 -10.45 13.70
C VAL A 47 -4.49 -9.13 13.75
N SER A 48 -5.75 -9.18 14.15
CA SER A 48 -6.55 -7.99 14.48
C SER A 48 -7.18 -8.13 15.84
N GLY A 49 -7.38 -7.01 16.50
CA GLY A 49 -7.99 -6.96 17.83
C GLY A 49 -8.97 -5.81 17.97
N ASP A 50 -10.04 -6.06 18.75
CA ASP A 50 -11.05 -5.08 19.12
C ASP A 50 -11.19 -5.06 20.64
N TYR A 51 -10.89 -3.90 21.24
CA TYR A 51 -10.95 -3.69 22.68
C TYR A 51 -11.67 -2.37 23.00
N GLY A 52 -12.99 -2.40 22.91
CA GLY A 52 -13.83 -1.24 23.20
C GLY A 52 -13.57 -0.06 22.25
N ALA A 53 -12.94 1.00 22.74
CA ALA A 53 -12.59 2.17 21.91
C ALA A 53 -11.40 1.96 21.00
N ALA A 54 -10.57 0.93 21.23
CA ALA A 54 -9.35 0.64 20.52
C ALA A 54 -9.52 -0.53 19.56
N GLN A 55 -8.99 -0.37 18.35
CA GLN A 55 -8.84 -1.44 17.35
C GLN A 55 -7.43 -1.43 16.83
N PHE A 56 -6.85 -2.60 16.57
CA PHE A 56 -5.54 -2.71 15.94
C PHE A 56 -5.47 -3.87 14.95
N ALA A 57 -4.52 -3.78 14.06
CA ALA A 57 -4.10 -4.86 13.20
C ALA A 57 -2.59 -4.84 13.01
N ALA A 58 -2.00 -6.02 12.88
CA ALA A 58 -0.62 -6.19 12.47
C ALA A 58 -0.51 -7.39 11.54
N GLY A 59 0.40 -7.34 10.59
CA GLY A 59 0.57 -8.44 9.65
C GLY A 59 1.94 -8.44 8.99
N TYR A 60 2.24 -9.60 8.42
CA TYR A 60 3.41 -9.84 7.59
C TYR A 60 2.98 -10.46 6.27
N GLU A 61 3.52 -9.96 5.19
CA GLU A 61 3.28 -10.42 3.83
C GLU A 61 4.59 -10.79 3.15
N LEU A 62 4.54 -11.85 2.36
CA LEU A 62 5.65 -12.34 1.57
C LEU A 62 5.19 -12.55 0.13
N THR A 63 5.89 -11.95 -0.82
CA THR A 63 5.70 -12.17 -2.25
C THR A 63 6.94 -12.82 -2.82
N LYS A 64 6.81 -14.07 -3.23
CA LYS A 64 7.83 -14.76 -3.99
C LYS A 64 7.64 -14.45 -5.47
N TYR A 65 8.60 -13.74 -6.07
CA TYR A 65 8.51 -13.36 -7.47
C TYR A 65 8.73 -14.54 -8.41
N GLY A 66 7.99 -14.52 -9.52
CA GLY A 66 8.10 -15.50 -10.58
C GLY A 66 9.36 -15.32 -11.42
N ALA A 67 9.69 -16.36 -12.20
CA ALA A 67 10.75 -16.33 -13.20
C ALA A 67 10.19 -16.61 -14.59
N ASN A 68 10.84 -16.07 -15.62
CA ASN A 68 10.50 -16.42 -17.00
C ASN A 68 11.02 -17.80 -17.40
N THR A 69 10.73 -18.23 -18.62
CA THR A 69 11.18 -19.53 -19.18
C THR A 69 12.69 -19.70 -19.25
N SER A 70 13.47 -18.60 -19.19
CA SER A 70 14.93 -18.61 -19.13
C SER A 70 15.48 -18.57 -17.70
N GLY A 71 14.61 -18.65 -16.67
CA GLY A 71 15.00 -18.60 -15.27
C GLY A 71 15.27 -17.18 -14.73
N ILE A 72 15.05 -16.13 -15.54
CA ILE A 72 15.22 -14.75 -15.10
C ILE A 72 14.03 -14.34 -14.27
N ARG A 73 14.27 -13.87 -13.04
CA ARG A 73 13.23 -13.44 -12.11
C ARG A 73 12.77 -12.00 -12.40
N GLU A 74 11.52 -11.69 -12.02
CA GLU A 74 10.96 -10.33 -12.07
C GLU A 74 11.76 -9.35 -11.19
N ILE A 75 12.22 -9.82 -10.03
CA ILE A 75 13.14 -9.17 -9.11
C ILE A 75 14.35 -10.09 -8.98
N ALA A 76 15.56 -9.57 -9.13
CA ALA A 76 16.75 -10.39 -9.34
C ALA A 76 17.01 -11.37 -8.19
N ASP A 77 17.23 -10.90 -6.97
CA ASP A 77 17.76 -11.74 -5.90
C ASP A 77 16.90 -11.80 -4.64
N LYS A 78 15.83 -10.97 -4.54
CA LYS A 78 15.02 -10.87 -3.32
C LYS A 78 13.56 -11.20 -3.57
N ASP A 79 12.91 -11.75 -2.55
CA ASP A 79 11.45 -11.83 -2.47
C ASP A 79 10.91 -10.56 -1.80
N GLY A 80 9.70 -10.14 -2.18
CA GLY A 80 9.06 -8.98 -1.57
C GLY A 80 8.53 -9.33 -0.19
N SER A 81 8.79 -8.49 0.78
CA SER A 81 8.21 -8.60 2.12
C SER A 81 7.66 -7.27 2.61
N LEU A 82 6.59 -7.34 3.40
CA LEU A 82 5.98 -6.19 4.04
C LEU A 82 5.54 -6.58 5.45
N VAL A 83 5.87 -5.75 6.41
CA VAL A 83 5.31 -5.80 7.77
C VAL A 83 4.57 -4.51 8.04
N PHE A 84 3.39 -4.60 8.62
CA PHE A 84 2.63 -3.43 9.03
C PHE A 84 2.07 -3.60 10.44
N VAL A 85 1.88 -2.47 11.09
CA VAL A 85 1.13 -2.33 12.33
C VAL A 85 0.32 -1.06 12.27
N GLY A 86 -0.95 -1.16 12.63
CA GLY A 86 -1.84 -0.01 12.63
C GLY A 86 -2.97 -0.19 13.62
N GLY A 87 -3.65 0.90 13.89
CA GLY A 87 -4.80 0.87 14.76
C GLY A 87 -5.55 2.19 14.79
N ASN A 88 -6.60 2.19 15.57
CA ASN A 88 -7.36 3.40 15.82
C ASN A 88 -7.89 3.42 17.26
N TYR A 89 -8.13 4.63 17.74
CA TYR A 89 -8.75 4.87 19.01
C TYR A 89 -9.89 5.89 18.87
N ASN A 90 -11.03 5.56 19.45
CA ASN A 90 -12.22 6.42 19.45
C ASN A 90 -12.26 7.22 20.75
N PHE A 91 -11.98 8.51 20.66
CA PHE A 91 -12.07 9.47 21.79
C PHE A 91 -13.48 10.07 21.97
N GLU A 92 -14.51 9.44 21.40
CA GLU A 92 -15.90 9.92 21.33
C GLU A 92 -16.11 11.09 20.37
N VAL A 93 -15.34 12.17 20.52
CA VAL A 93 -15.41 13.37 19.66
C VAL A 93 -14.59 13.24 18.38
N VAL A 94 -13.59 12.37 18.37
CA VAL A 94 -12.73 12.10 17.21
C VAL A 94 -12.22 10.67 17.28
N ARG A 95 -12.15 10.01 16.13
CA ARG A 95 -11.42 8.75 15.98
C ARG A 95 -10.11 9.02 15.27
N VAL A 96 -9.01 8.65 15.91
CA VAL A 96 -7.64 8.81 15.36
C VAL A 96 -7.17 7.44 14.87
N TYR A 97 -6.48 7.45 13.72
CA TYR A 97 -5.90 6.29 13.08
C TYR A 97 -4.40 6.50 12.93
N ALA A 98 -3.61 5.46 13.18
CA ALA A 98 -2.18 5.48 12.91
C ALA A 98 -1.77 4.13 12.31
N GLU A 99 -0.86 4.16 11.34
CA GLU A 99 -0.29 2.98 10.72
C GLU A 99 1.18 3.24 10.39
N ALA A 100 2.00 2.21 10.57
CA ALA A 100 3.39 2.17 10.13
C ALA A 100 3.62 0.86 9.38
N GLN A 101 4.37 0.94 8.28
CA GLN A 101 4.76 -0.21 7.49
C GLN A 101 6.23 -0.14 7.12
N TYR A 102 6.86 -1.30 7.02
CA TYR A 102 8.19 -1.47 6.47
C TYR A 102 8.13 -2.52 5.36
N PHE A 103 8.81 -2.25 4.27
CA PHE A 103 8.82 -3.13 3.10
C PHE A 103 10.21 -3.26 2.51
N GLU A 104 10.46 -4.40 1.89
CA GLU A 104 11.69 -4.71 1.17
C GLU A 104 11.35 -5.56 -0.06
N GLY A 105 12.02 -5.31 -1.17
CA GLY A 105 11.83 -6.07 -2.41
C GLY A 105 10.48 -5.84 -3.11
N LEU A 106 9.79 -4.72 -2.88
CA LEU A 106 8.49 -4.49 -3.53
C LEU A 106 8.63 -4.01 -4.97
N SER A 107 7.96 -4.71 -5.92
CA SER A 107 7.91 -4.33 -7.34
C SER A 107 6.73 -3.44 -7.71
N GLY A 108 5.65 -3.48 -6.94
CA GLY A 108 4.35 -2.94 -7.34
C GLY A 108 4.14 -1.43 -7.20
N ILE A 109 5.03 -0.71 -6.53
CA ILE A 109 4.86 0.74 -6.28
C ILE A 109 5.23 1.58 -7.50
N LYS A 110 5.97 1.04 -8.47
CA LYS A 110 6.48 1.73 -9.65
C LYS A 110 5.43 2.54 -10.42
N ASN A 111 4.29 1.93 -10.71
CA ASN A 111 3.28 2.54 -11.57
C ASN A 111 2.47 3.65 -10.86
N ALA A 112 2.33 3.58 -9.55
CA ALA A 112 1.58 4.57 -8.79
C ALA A 112 2.31 5.93 -8.72
N TYR A 113 3.64 5.93 -8.82
CA TYR A 113 4.48 7.10 -8.62
C TYR A 113 5.38 7.45 -9.81
N LYS A 114 5.15 6.85 -10.98
CA LYS A 114 5.93 7.08 -12.23
C LYS A 114 7.43 6.78 -12.12
N PHE A 115 7.81 5.77 -11.38
CA PHE A 115 9.17 5.23 -11.46
C PHE A 115 9.37 4.54 -12.82
N ASP A 116 10.28 5.03 -13.63
CA ASP A 116 10.54 4.54 -14.98
C ASP A 116 11.81 3.68 -15.08
N ASN A 117 11.98 2.76 -14.14
CA ASN A 117 13.11 1.82 -14.15
C ASN A 117 12.72 0.39 -14.53
N GLN A 118 11.64 0.21 -15.28
CA GLN A 118 11.25 -1.10 -15.77
C GLN A 118 12.27 -1.64 -16.76
N GLY A 119 12.90 -2.76 -16.41
CA GLY A 119 13.79 -3.49 -17.30
C GLY A 119 15.27 -3.24 -17.11
N LYS A 120 15.71 -2.47 -16.12
CA LYS A 120 17.13 -2.41 -15.75
C LYS A 120 17.55 -3.75 -15.12
N ALA A 121 18.64 -4.31 -15.60
CA ALA A 121 19.23 -5.50 -15.01
C ALA A 121 19.66 -5.18 -13.56
N GLY A 122 19.31 -6.08 -12.61
CA GLY A 122 19.71 -5.92 -11.22
C GLY A 122 18.76 -5.13 -10.33
N PHE A 123 17.49 -4.93 -10.73
CA PHE A 123 16.48 -4.33 -9.85
C PHE A 123 16.07 -5.28 -8.73
N ASP A 124 16.41 -4.94 -7.49
CA ASP A 124 16.11 -5.71 -6.27
C ASP A 124 14.84 -5.25 -5.54
N GLY A 125 14.06 -4.39 -6.17
CA GLY A 125 12.82 -3.86 -5.61
C GLY A 125 13.02 -2.65 -4.71
N LEU A 126 11.91 -2.09 -4.23
CA LEU A 126 11.92 -0.97 -3.31
C LEU A 126 12.04 -1.46 -1.86
N LYS A 127 12.84 -0.74 -1.07
CA LYS A 127 13.01 -0.94 0.36
C LYS A 127 12.74 0.37 1.09
N GLY A 128 11.92 0.35 2.14
CA GLY A 128 11.61 1.56 2.86
C GLY A 128 10.52 1.38 3.90
N TYR A 129 9.99 2.51 4.34
CA TYR A 129 8.87 2.54 5.28
C TYR A 129 7.82 3.56 4.88
N GLY A 130 6.60 3.33 5.35
CA GLY A 130 5.46 4.23 5.18
C GLY A 130 4.79 4.51 6.51
N LEU A 131 4.29 5.73 6.67
CA LEU A 131 3.56 6.19 7.84
C LEU A 131 2.24 6.82 7.40
N HIS A 132 1.18 6.52 8.13
CA HIS A 132 -0.13 7.15 7.96
C HIS A 132 -0.67 7.61 9.31
N LEU A 133 -1.17 8.83 9.35
CA LEU A 133 -1.93 9.37 10.47
C LEU A 133 -3.25 9.91 9.94
N GLY A 134 -4.36 9.48 10.52
CA GLY A 134 -5.68 9.87 10.10
C GLY A 134 -6.57 10.31 11.26
N ALA A 135 -7.57 11.11 10.96
CA ALA A 135 -8.60 11.48 11.91
C ALA A 135 -9.98 11.52 11.24
N LYS A 136 -11.01 11.12 12.00
CA LYS A 136 -12.40 11.19 11.58
C LYS A 136 -13.22 11.80 12.73
N ALA A 137 -13.90 12.91 12.45
CA ALA A 137 -14.68 13.61 13.45
C ALA A 137 -16.04 14.05 12.88
N PRO A 138 -17.12 14.01 13.69
CA PRO A 138 -18.36 14.69 13.38
C PRO A 138 -18.11 16.20 13.47
N ILE A 139 -18.41 16.93 12.41
CA ILE A 139 -18.31 18.39 12.35
C ILE A 139 -19.60 18.94 11.79
N ALA A 140 -20.26 19.80 12.56
CA ALA A 140 -21.62 20.28 12.25
C ALA A 140 -22.57 19.10 11.99
N ALA A 141 -23.28 19.07 10.86
CA ALA A 141 -24.21 17.99 10.50
C ALA A 141 -23.53 16.85 9.72
N GLY A 142 -22.24 16.94 9.44
CA GLY A 142 -21.51 15.98 8.61
C GLY A 142 -20.33 15.32 9.33
N THR A 143 -19.50 14.65 8.54
CA THR A 143 -18.30 13.97 9.02
C THR A 143 -17.10 14.41 8.21
N LEU A 144 -16.07 14.92 8.87
CA LEU A 144 -14.76 15.19 8.28
C LEU A 144 -13.84 13.97 8.50
N THR A 145 -13.17 13.57 7.45
CA THR A 145 -12.05 12.62 7.50
C THR A 145 -10.83 13.29 6.89
N ALA A 146 -9.68 13.24 7.57
CA ALA A 146 -8.43 13.79 7.07
C ALA A 146 -7.30 12.78 7.29
N GLY A 147 -6.26 12.83 6.44
CA GLY A 147 -5.11 11.96 6.53
C GLY A 147 -3.82 12.63 6.09
N LEU A 148 -2.74 12.23 6.74
CA LEU A 148 -1.35 12.55 6.42
C LEU A 148 -0.65 11.26 6.03
N TYR A 149 0.19 11.31 5.00
CA TYR A 149 0.89 10.16 4.45
C TYR A 149 2.37 10.52 4.26
N TYR A 150 3.24 9.61 4.62
CA TYR A 150 4.67 9.73 4.40
C TYR A 150 5.25 8.39 3.96
N VAL A 151 6.09 8.39 2.93
CA VAL A 151 6.87 7.22 2.50
C VAL A 151 8.30 7.68 2.27
N ASP A 152 9.25 6.89 2.75
CA ASP A 152 10.67 7.02 2.47
C ASP A 152 11.19 5.67 2.02
N ALA A 153 11.70 5.59 0.82
CA ALA A 153 12.13 4.34 0.21
C ALA A 153 13.35 4.55 -0.68
N LYS A 154 14.07 3.47 -0.90
CA LYS A 154 15.19 3.37 -1.81
C LYS A 154 14.92 2.31 -2.85
N GLU A 155 15.36 2.54 -4.05
CA GLU A 155 15.52 1.52 -5.07
C GLU A 155 16.94 0.96 -4.96
N ASP A 156 17.04 -0.32 -4.61
CA ASP A 156 18.31 -1.04 -4.54
C ASP A 156 18.68 -1.50 -5.97
N LEU A 157 19.73 -0.93 -6.54
CA LEU A 157 20.22 -1.24 -7.88
C LEU A 157 21.64 -1.80 -7.77
N THR A 158 21.83 -3.05 -8.22
CA THR A 158 23.15 -3.69 -8.15
C THR A 158 24.19 -3.09 -9.10
N ALA A 159 23.78 -2.31 -10.09
CA ALA A 159 24.65 -1.81 -11.17
C ALA A 159 24.71 -0.29 -11.31
N ASP A 160 23.84 0.48 -10.66
CA ASP A 160 23.75 1.94 -10.77
C ASP A 160 23.65 2.59 -9.38
N ALA A 161 23.71 3.91 -9.33
CA ALA A 161 23.48 4.64 -8.08
C ALA A 161 22.05 4.40 -7.58
N ASP A 162 21.92 4.12 -6.28
CA ASP A 162 20.63 3.98 -5.61
C ASP A 162 19.77 5.22 -5.85
N GLN A 163 18.47 5.02 -6.05
CA GLN A 163 17.50 6.10 -6.15
C GLN A 163 16.75 6.22 -4.84
N ASP A 164 16.80 7.41 -4.25
CA ASP A 164 16.00 7.73 -3.07
C ASP A 164 14.64 8.27 -3.49
N PHE A 165 13.59 7.75 -2.85
CA PHE A 165 12.21 8.12 -3.09
C PHE A 165 11.58 8.64 -1.80
N LYS A 166 10.96 9.82 -1.86
CA LYS A 166 10.16 10.36 -0.76
C LYS A 166 8.79 10.79 -1.26
N TYR A 167 7.77 10.41 -0.53
CA TYR A 167 6.40 10.85 -0.76
C TYR A 167 5.80 11.43 0.50
N TYR A 168 5.13 12.55 0.38
CA TYR A 168 4.25 13.08 1.41
C TYR A 168 2.94 13.55 0.80
N GLY A 169 1.88 13.32 1.55
CA GLY A 169 0.54 13.64 1.11
C GLY A 169 -0.35 14.08 2.26
N VAL A 170 -1.33 14.89 1.90
CA VAL A 170 -2.42 15.28 2.79
C VAL A 170 -3.73 15.16 2.02
N SER A 171 -4.76 14.66 2.68
CA SER A 171 -6.10 14.60 2.10
C SER A 171 -7.17 14.91 3.13
N ALA A 172 -8.29 15.43 2.65
CA ALA A 172 -9.48 15.63 3.47
C ALA A 172 -10.74 15.33 2.65
N ARG A 173 -11.75 14.77 3.32
CA ARG A 173 -13.07 14.49 2.76
C ARG A 173 -14.14 14.88 3.76
N TYR A 174 -15.14 15.62 3.32
CA TYR A 174 -16.33 15.92 4.11
C TYR A 174 -17.56 15.24 3.50
N VAL A 175 -18.35 14.58 4.35
CA VAL A 175 -19.59 13.90 3.97
C VAL A 175 -20.73 14.55 4.71
N TYR A 176 -21.72 15.09 3.98
CA TYR A 176 -22.90 15.72 4.54
C TYR A 176 -24.14 14.86 4.24
N PRO A 177 -24.87 14.35 5.26
CA PRO A 177 -26.10 13.60 5.05
C PRO A 177 -27.26 14.53 4.69
N LEU A 178 -27.89 14.33 3.55
CA LEU A 178 -29.13 15.01 3.15
C LEU A 178 -30.38 14.28 3.69
N SER A 179 -30.27 12.96 3.84
CA SER A 179 -31.29 12.09 4.40
C SER A 179 -30.65 10.80 4.94
N LYS A 180 -31.46 9.88 5.51
CA LYS A 180 -31.00 8.54 5.91
C LYS A 180 -30.40 7.71 4.76
N ARG A 181 -30.77 8.03 3.51
CA ARG A 181 -30.35 7.28 2.31
C ARG A 181 -29.51 8.09 1.35
N THR A 182 -29.37 9.41 1.57
CA THR A 182 -28.69 10.28 0.61
C THR A 182 -27.66 11.14 1.32
N SER A 183 -26.44 11.17 0.78
CA SER A 183 -25.40 12.07 1.23
C SER A 183 -24.67 12.70 0.04
N VAL A 184 -24.22 13.92 0.22
CA VAL A 184 -23.24 14.55 -0.67
C VAL A 184 -21.87 14.54 -0.01
N TYR A 185 -20.85 14.48 -0.83
CA TYR A 185 -19.49 14.50 -0.31
C TYR A 185 -18.56 15.29 -1.23
N GLY A 186 -17.54 15.89 -0.64
CA GLY A 186 -16.46 16.51 -1.38
C GLY A 186 -15.13 16.23 -0.69
N GLY A 187 -14.07 16.20 -1.46
CA GLY A 187 -12.74 15.97 -0.93
C GLY A 187 -11.67 16.57 -1.80
N ALA A 188 -10.52 16.80 -1.19
CA ALA A 188 -9.32 17.25 -1.87
C ALA A 188 -8.09 16.59 -1.26
N GLY A 189 -7.04 16.46 -2.08
CA GLY A 189 -5.75 15.94 -1.66
C GLY A 189 -4.63 16.61 -2.42
N TYR A 190 -3.49 16.66 -1.74
CA TYR A 190 -2.21 17.05 -2.30
C TYR A 190 -1.19 15.98 -1.99
N GLY A 191 -0.37 15.63 -2.97
CA GLY A 191 0.76 14.74 -2.82
C GLY A 191 1.97 15.28 -3.56
N GLN A 192 3.13 15.07 -3.00
CA GLN A 192 4.41 15.35 -3.66
C GLN A 192 5.31 14.15 -3.54
N THR A 193 5.90 13.79 -4.67
CA THR A 193 6.93 12.77 -4.80
C THR A 193 8.23 13.44 -5.20
N SER A 194 9.30 13.19 -4.46
CA SER A 194 10.67 13.54 -4.82
C SER A 194 11.45 12.26 -5.10
N VAL A 195 12.15 12.23 -6.21
CA VAL A 195 13.04 11.14 -6.59
C VAL A 195 14.42 11.73 -6.86
N ASP A 196 15.39 11.37 -6.04
CA ASP A 196 16.77 11.77 -6.21
C ASP A 196 17.44 10.81 -7.20
N ASN A 197 18.31 11.31 -8.09
CA ASN A 197 18.96 10.54 -9.16
C ASN A 197 17.99 9.88 -10.17
N ALA A 198 16.83 10.47 -10.42
CA ALA A 198 15.78 9.88 -11.24
C ALA A 198 16.15 9.71 -12.72
N ALA A 199 17.10 10.47 -13.24
CA ALA A 199 17.52 10.41 -14.62
C ALA A 199 18.94 9.83 -14.76
N ALA A 200 19.23 9.29 -15.94
CA ALA A 200 20.56 8.76 -16.28
C ALA A 200 21.72 9.76 -16.13
N ASN A 201 21.39 11.05 -16.02
CA ASN A 201 22.34 12.15 -15.75
C ASN A 201 22.40 12.56 -14.27
N GLY A 202 21.74 11.84 -13.36
CA GLY A 202 21.73 12.11 -11.92
C GLY A 202 20.89 13.33 -11.51
N SER A 203 19.90 13.76 -12.31
CA SER A 203 19.04 14.88 -11.95
C SER A 203 17.85 14.43 -11.10
N ASP A 204 17.51 15.25 -10.12
CA ASP A 204 16.36 15.05 -9.24
C ASP A 204 15.05 15.34 -9.97
N GLN A 205 13.98 14.64 -9.60
CA GLN A 205 12.67 14.84 -10.18
C GLN A 205 11.60 14.99 -9.09
N ASP A 206 10.88 16.10 -9.13
CA ASP A 206 9.72 16.36 -8.28
C ASP A 206 8.43 16.24 -9.09
N THR A 207 7.48 15.48 -8.56
CA THR A 207 6.12 15.38 -9.12
C THR A 207 5.11 15.80 -8.06
N LYS A 208 4.22 16.72 -8.42
CA LYS A 208 3.13 17.22 -7.55
C LYS A 208 1.79 16.80 -8.13
N LEU A 209 0.91 16.29 -7.27
CA LEU A 209 -0.45 15.90 -7.60
C LEU A 209 -1.43 16.67 -6.73
N VAL A 210 -2.38 17.35 -7.37
CA VAL A 210 -3.54 17.92 -6.69
C VAL A 210 -4.78 17.26 -7.27
N GLN A 211 -5.64 16.78 -6.39
CA GLN A 211 -6.91 16.17 -6.77
C GLN A 211 -8.04 16.74 -5.93
N ALA A 212 -9.18 17.01 -6.57
CA ALA A 212 -10.43 17.36 -5.90
C ALA A 212 -11.59 16.63 -6.55
N TYR A 213 -12.60 16.30 -5.76
CA TYR A 213 -13.79 15.62 -6.23
C TYR A 213 -15.01 16.00 -5.40
N VAL A 214 -16.17 15.87 -6.03
CA VAL A 214 -17.48 15.95 -5.38
C VAL A 214 -18.34 14.79 -5.85
N GLY A 215 -19.30 14.38 -5.04
CA GLY A 215 -20.18 13.29 -5.42
C GLY A 215 -21.43 13.21 -4.54
N LEU A 216 -22.36 12.37 -4.99
CA LEU A 216 -23.59 12.03 -4.29
C LEU A 216 -23.64 10.51 -4.13
N SER A 217 -24.04 10.07 -2.94
CA SER A 217 -24.33 8.66 -2.65
C SER A 217 -25.80 8.51 -2.26
N HIS A 218 -26.46 7.54 -2.90
CA HIS A 218 -27.84 7.18 -2.58
C HIS A 218 -27.96 5.67 -2.44
N THR A 219 -28.64 5.22 -1.38
CA THR A 219 -28.93 3.80 -1.13
C THR A 219 -30.41 3.54 -1.37
N PHE A 220 -30.74 2.61 -2.20
CA PHE A 220 -32.10 2.19 -2.54
C PHE A 220 -32.71 1.25 -1.51
#